data_9b47285ab7a5ba13040627a53713facf
#
_entry.id   9b47285ab7a5ba13040627a53713facf
#
_cell.length_a   1.000
_cell.length_b   1.000
_cell.length_c   1.000
_cell.angle_alpha   90.00
_cell.angle_beta   90.00
_cell.angle_gamma   90.00
#
_symmetry.space_group_name_H-M   'P 1'
#
loop_
_entity.id
_entity.type
_entity.pdbx_description
1 polymer ?
#
loop_
_entity_poly.entity_id
_entity_poly.type
_entity_poly.pdbx_seq_one_letter_code
_entity_poly.pdbx_strand_id
1 'polypeptide(L)'
;ATFASMGIDSASSFLVAGWSSQYHLKGVLEAAIKGGDLTRAGIRRAAANVYVESDGMMLTRELGQDRADKESFINIPDGNIASGVRMLASNYVGPSAESYDFTQGPCFASG
;
A
#
# COMPACT_ATOMS: atom_id res chain seq x y z
N ALA A 1 -2.37 20.35 -1.09
CA ALA A 1 -3.28 21.20 -1.86
C ALA A 1 -4.70 20.58 -1.94
N THR A 2 -4.84 19.29 -2.21
CA THR A 2 -6.15 18.65 -2.41
C THR A 2 -7.04 18.70 -1.15
N PHE A 3 -6.51 18.42 0.03
CA PHE A 3 -7.29 18.43 1.26
C PHE A 3 -7.77 19.86 1.64
N ALA A 4 -6.92 20.87 1.45
CA ALA A 4 -7.30 22.26 1.70
C ALA A 4 -8.44 22.72 0.78
N SER A 5 -8.46 22.28 -0.49
CA SER A 5 -9.56 22.61 -1.41
C SER A 5 -10.89 21.94 -1.04
N MET A 6 -10.85 20.91 -0.21
CA MET A 6 -12.02 20.21 0.35
C MET A 6 -12.45 20.75 1.72
N GLY A 7 -11.83 21.83 2.21
CA GLY A 7 -12.10 22.39 3.52
C GLY A 7 -11.58 21.55 4.69
N ILE A 8 -10.56 20.71 4.45
CA ILE A 8 -9.97 19.86 5.47
C ILE A 8 -8.66 20.49 5.93
N ASP A 9 -8.67 21.07 7.14
CA ASP A 9 -7.53 21.78 7.70
C ASP A 9 -6.40 20.85 8.16
N SER A 10 -6.74 19.64 8.58
CA SER A 10 -5.76 18.60 8.94
C SER A 10 -6.24 17.21 8.50
N ALA A 11 -5.35 16.46 7.87
CA ALA A 11 -5.66 15.10 7.46
C ALA A 11 -5.32 14.12 8.60
N SER A 12 -6.33 13.41 9.09
CA SER A 12 -6.11 12.28 9.99
C SER A 12 -5.40 11.13 9.25
N SER A 13 -4.71 10.27 9.99
CA SER A 13 -4.07 9.08 9.41
C SER A 13 -5.05 8.16 8.66
N PHE A 14 -6.29 8.07 9.13
CA PHE A 14 -7.35 7.31 8.47
C PHE A 14 -7.77 7.92 7.13
N LEU A 15 -7.85 9.25 7.05
CA LEU A 15 -8.16 9.94 5.80
C LEU A 15 -7.03 9.73 4.78
N VAL A 16 -5.78 9.86 5.21
CA VAL A 16 -4.62 9.61 4.36
C VAL A 16 -4.58 8.15 3.89
N ALA A 17 -4.83 7.18 4.76
CA ALA A 17 -4.89 5.78 4.41
C ALA A 17 -6.02 5.48 3.41
N GLY A 18 -7.22 6.03 3.63
CA GLY A 18 -8.34 5.88 2.70
C GLY A 18 -8.05 6.49 1.34
N TRP A 19 -7.43 7.67 1.30
CA TRP A 19 -7.03 8.31 0.05
C TRP A 19 -5.95 7.50 -0.68
N SER A 20 -4.89 7.09 0.02
CA SER A 20 -3.77 6.38 -0.57
C SER A 20 -4.16 5.01 -1.13
N SER A 21 -5.11 4.30 -0.50
CA SER A 21 -5.61 3.02 -1.01
C SER A 21 -6.27 3.11 -2.38
N GLN A 22 -6.78 4.30 -2.78
CA GLN A 22 -7.39 4.50 -4.10
C GLN A 22 -6.37 4.44 -5.24
N TYR A 23 -5.11 4.73 -4.98
CA TYR A 23 -4.06 4.57 -6.00
C TYR A 23 -3.93 3.12 -6.43
N HIS A 24 -3.97 2.17 -5.48
CA HIS A 24 -3.96 0.74 -5.79
C HIS A 24 -5.17 0.33 -6.61
N LEU A 25 -6.36 0.73 -6.18
CA LEU A 25 -7.59 0.43 -6.91
C LEU A 25 -7.55 1.01 -8.34
N LYS A 26 -7.16 2.27 -8.47
CA LYS A 26 -7.00 2.95 -9.76
C LYS A 26 -6.03 2.18 -10.66
N GLY A 27 -4.83 1.85 -10.16
CA GLY A 27 -3.82 1.13 -10.94
C GLY A 27 -4.32 -0.23 -11.44
N VAL A 28 -5.00 -1.00 -10.58
CA VAL A 28 -5.59 -2.30 -10.95
C VAL A 28 -6.67 -2.13 -12.02
N LEU A 29 -7.56 -1.15 -11.88
CA LEU A 29 -8.63 -0.90 -12.85
C LEU A 29 -8.05 -0.44 -14.20
N GLU A 30 -7.08 0.47 -14.20
CA GLU A 30 -6.40 0.92 -15.43
C GLU A 30 -5.70 -0.24 -16.15
N ALA A 31 -5.04 -1.14 -15.40
CA ALA A 31 -4.43 -2.34 -15.97
C ALA A 31 -5.48 -3.30 -16.56
N ALA A 32 -6.62 -3.49 -15.89
CA ALA A 32 -7.72 -4.31 -16.39
C ALA A 32 -8.36 -3.72 -17.65
N ILE A 33 -8.58 -2.40 -17.69
CA ILE A 33 -9.08 -1.67 -18.86
C ILE A 33 -8.11 -1.85 -20.04
N LYS A 34 -6.81 -1.64 -19.80
CA LYS A 34 -5.77 -1.83 -20.82
C LYS A 34 -5.72 -3.27 -21.33
N GLY A 35 -5.98 -4.24 -20.47
CA GLY A 35 -6.08 -5.65 -20.83
C GLY A 35 -7.39 -6.06 -21.51
N GLY A 36 -8.37 -5.14 -21.61
CA GLY A 36 -9.66 -5.37 -22.25
C GLY A 36 -10.60 -6.32 -21.49
N ASP A 37 -10.34 -6.59 -20.20
CA ASP A 37 -11.15 -7.52 -19.42
C ASP A 37 -11.49 -6.93 -18.03
N LEU A 38 -12.70 -6.37 -17.91
CA LEU A 38 -13.25 -5.83 -16.67
C LEU A 38 -14.10 -6.85 -15.89
N THR A 39 -14.07 -8.12 -16.27
CA THR A 39 -14.68 -9.17 -15.44
C THR A 39 -13.92 -9.32 -14.11
N ARG A 40 -14.55 -9.93 -13.11
CA ARG A 40 -13.88 -10.25 -11.84
C ARG A 40 -12.57 -11.02 -12.05
N ALA A 41 -12.54 -11.94 -13.00
CA ALA A 41 -11.36 -12.71 -13.35
C ALA A 41 -10.27 -11.84 -13.99
N GLY A 42 -10.66 -10.92 -14.89
CA GLY A 42 -9.76 -9.96 -15.53
C GLY A 42 -9.14 -8.99 -14.52
N ILE A 43 -9.95 -8.42 -13.64
CA ILE A 43 -9.48 -7.54 -12.56
C ILE A 43 -8.50 -8.28 -11.63
N ARG A 44 -8.81 -9.53 -11.27
CA ARG A 44 -7.91 -10.36 -10.45
C ARG A 44 -6.58 -10.64 -11.15
N ARG A 45 -6.60 -10.92 -12.44
CA ARG A 45 -5.36 -11.08 -13.22
C ARG A 45 -4.56 -9.79 -13.30
N ALA A 46 -5.21 -8.66 -13.51
CA ALA A 46 -4.57 -7.34 -13.52
C ALA A 46 -3.90 -7.06 -12.18
N ALA A 47 -4.58 -7.31 -11.06
CA ALA A 47 -4.04 -7.10 -9.71
C ALA A 47 -2.80 -7.95 -9.41
N ALA A 48 -2.63 -9.11 -10.08
CA ALA A 48 -1.51 -10.00 -9.84
C ALA A 48 -0.15 -9.44 -10.29
N ASN A 49 -0.13 -8.47 -11.22
CA ASN A 49 1.09 -8.01 -11.87
C ASN A 49 1.14 -6.49 -12.09
N VAL A 50 0.35 -5.73 -11.35
CA VAL A 50 0.33 -4.28 -11.52
C VAL A 50 1.37 -3.60 -10.63
N TYR A 51 2.09 -2.66 -11.21
CA TYR A 51 2.98 -1.74 -10.50
C TYR A 51 2.20 -0.45 -10.22
N VAL A 52 2.19 -0.01 -8.98
CA VAL A 52 1.42 1.16 -8.55
C VAL A 52 2.32 2.24 -7.98
N GLU A 53 2.27 3.40 -8.59
CA GLU A 53 2.84 4.63 -8.04
C GLU A 53 1.76 5.42 -7.30
N SER A 54 2.14 6.03 -6.20
CA SER A 54 1.21 6.72 -5.28
C SER A 54 1.62 8.16 -4.99
N ASP A 55 2.35 8.80 -5.89
CA ASP A 55 2.85 10.19 -5.74
C ASP A 55 3.52 10.45 -4.38
N GLY A 56 4.29 9.47 -3.89
CA GLY A 56 4.98 9.55 -2.61
C GLY A 56 4.11 9.35 -1.37
N MET A 57 2.82 9.07 -1.53
CA MET A 57 1.91 8.81 -0.38
C MET A 57 2.08 7.43 0.24
N MET A 58 2.58 6.49 -0.52
CA MET A 58 2.91 5.13 -0.09
C MET A 58 4.18 4.67 -0.78
N LEU A 59 4.77 3.58 -0.29
CA LEU A 59 5.83 2.93 -1.03
C LEU A 59 5.30 2.46 -2.39
N THR A 60 6.08 2.71 -3.43
CA THR A 60 5.81 2.19 -4.75
C THR A 60 5.95 0.68 -4.71
N ARG A 61 4.92 -0.05 -5.19
CA ARG A 61 4.84 -1.49 -5.06
C ARG A 61 4.42 -2.16 -6.34
N GLU A 62 4.99 -3.33 -6.54
CA GLU A 62 4.46 -4.31 -7.46
C GLU A 62 3.47 -5.21 -6.71
N LEU A 63 2.21 -5.20 -7.13
CA LEU A 63 1.19 -6.08 -6.55
C LEU A 63 1.29 -7.45 -7.20
N GLY A 64 1.28 -8.51 -6.41
CA GLY A 64 1.31 -9.89 -6.87
C GLY A 64 0.53 -10.80 -5.95
N GLN A 65 0.06 -11.94 -6.47
CA GLN A 65 -0.80 -12.86 -5.72
C GLN A 65 -0.08 -13.51 -4.53
N ASP A 66 1.24 -13.70 -4.64
CA ASP A 66 2.05 -14.41 -3.64
C ASP A 66 3.01 -13.48 -2.90
N ARG A 67 2.87 -12.17 -3.09
CA ARG A 67 3.66 -11.17 -2.39
C ARG A 67 2.87 -10.59 -1.23
N ALA A 68 3.09 -11.14 -0.07
CA ALA A 68 2.83 -10.40 1.14
C ALA A 68 3.87 -9.29 1.27
N ASP A 69 3.40 -8.14 1.72
CA ASP A 69 4.24 -6.98 1.93
C ASP A 69 5.20 -7.22 3.10
N LYS A 70 6.47 -7.42 2.78
CA LYS A 70 7.54 -7.61 3.76
C LYS A 70 8.14 -6.29 4.24
N GLU A 71 7.86 -5.22 3.52
CA GLU A 71 8.47 -3.93 3.76
C GLU A 71 7.67 -3.10 4.76
N SER A 72 8.38 -2.34 5.57
CA SER A 72 7.81 -1.45 6.57
C SER A 72 8.57 -0.13 6.66
N PHE A 73 7.92 0.84 7.29
CA PHE A 73 8.57 2.07 7.71
C PHE A 73 9.04 1.94 9.16
N ILE A 74 10.24 2.38 9.44
CA ILE A 74 10.71 2.57 10.81
C ILE A 74 10.64 4.05 11.12
N ASN A 75 9.83 4.39 12.09
CA ASN A 75 9.65 5.77 12.54
C ASN A 75 10.08 5.91 14.01
N ILE A 76 10.54 7.12 14.37
CA ILE A 76 10.79 7.52 15.76
C ILE A 76 9.88 8.69 16.12
N PRO A 77 9.43 8.79 17.37
CA PRO A 77 8.66 9.95 17.83
C PRO A 77 9.47 11.24 17.66
N ASP A 78 8.85 12.28 17.13
CA ASP A 78 9.45 13.61 16.97
C ASP A 78 8.36 14.68 17.10
N GLY A 79 8.34 15.37 18.24
CA GLY A 79 7.35 16.41 18.53
C GLY A 79 7.50 17.70 17.71
N ASN A 80 8.58 17.86 16.94
CA ASN A 80 8.79 19.01 16.07
C ASN A 80 8.16 18.83 14.67
N ILE A 81 7.67 17.63 14.39
CA ILE A 81 7.02 17.29 13.11
C ILE A 81 5.51 17.19 13.32
N ALA A 82 4.74 17.80 12.44
CA ALA A 82 3.27 17.83 12.55
C ALA A 82 2.63 16.45 12.61
N SER A 83 3.22 15.42 12.00
CA SER A 83 2.79 14.03 12.09
C SER A 83 3.16 13.36 13.42
N GLY A 84 3.96 14.00 14.27
CA GLY A 84 4.46 13.44 15.52
C GLY A 84 5.55 12.38 15.36
N VAL A 85 5.94 12.06 14.14
CA VAL A 85 6.95 11.03 13.85
C VAL A 85 7.89 11.45 12.73
N ARG A 86 9.14 11.05 12.84
CA ARG A 86 10.17 11.21 11.81
C ARG A 86 10.56 9.85 11.27
N MET A 87 10.57 9.71 9.95
CA MET A 87 10.99 8.49 9.29
C MET A 87 12.50 8.27 9.51
N LEU A 88 12.85 7.10 10.00
CA LEU A 88 14.23 6.65 10.17
C LEU A 88 14.67 5.77 8.99
N ALA A 89 13.80 4.89 8.53
CA ALA A 89 14.03 4.05 7.36
C ALA A 89 12.73 3.78 6.62
N SER A 90 12.82 3.70 5.30
CA SER A 90 11.76 3.21 4.41
C SER A 90 12.20 1.87 3.80
N ASN A 91 11.24 1.07 3.35
CA ASN A 91 11.50 -0.23 2.72
C ASN A 91 12.34 -1.18 3.61
N TYR A 92 12.15 -1.10 4.93
CA TYR A 92 12.83 -1.98 5.86
C TYR A 92 12.20 -3.36 5.85
N VAL A 93 13.00 -4.37 5.59
CA VAL A 93 12.61 -5.78 5.72
C VAL A 93 13.31 -6.35 6.95
N GLY A 94 12.52 -6.74 7.95
CA GLY A 94 13.07 -7.38 9.16
C GLY A 94 13.47 -8.84 8.88
N PRO A 95 14.45 -9.39 9.63
CA PRO A 95 14.94 -10.76 9.41
C PRO A 95 13.83 -11.83 9.43
N SER A 96 12.85 -11.68 10.32
CA SER A 96 11.69 -12.57 10.39
C SER A 96 10.79 -12.48 9.17
N ALA A 97 10.57 -11.27 8.63
CA ALA A 97 9.78 -11.07 7.42
C ALA A 97 10.52 -11.57 6.17
N GLU A 98 11.85 -11.39 6.13
CA GLU A 98 12.69 -11.86 5.03
C GLU A 98 12.61 -13.38 4.87
N SER A 99 12.69 -14.10 5.98
CA SER A 99 12.69 -15.57 6.00
C SER A 99 11.29 -16.19 5.97
N TYR A 100 10.22 -15.42 6.20
CA TYR A 100 8.86 -15.95 6.27
C TYR A 100 8.31 -16.31 4.89
N ASP A 101 7.76 -17.51 4.77
CA ASP A 101 7.07 -17.99 3.58
C ASP A 101 5.56 -17.73 3.69
N PHE A 102 5.10 -16.69 3.01
CA PHE A 102 3.69 -16.28 3.00
C PHE A 102 2.80 -17.20 2.16
N THR A 103 3.36 -18.15 1.41
CA THR A 103 2.59 -19.11 0.62
C THR A 103 1.99 -20.24 1.49
N GLN A 104 2.48 -20.38 2.72
CA GLN A 104 2.01 -21.41 3.65
C GLN A 104 0.62 -21.12 4.28
N GLY A 105 0.00 -20.02 3.88
CA GLY A 105 -1.29 -19.61 4.39
C GLY A 105 -1.21 -18.79 5.68
N PRO A 106 -2.35 -18.29 6.15
CA PRO A 106 -2.39 -17.44 7.33
C PRO A 106 -2.07 -18.22 8.60
N CYS A 107 -1.26 -17.63 9.48
CA CYS A 107 -0.81 -18.25 10.73
C CYS A 107 -1.95 -18.61 11.72
N PHE A 108 -3.17 -18.12 11.48
CA PHE A 108 -4.36 -18.41 12.28
C PHE A 108 -5.28 -19.50 11.68
N ALA A 109 -4.90 -20.10 10.57
CA ALA A 109 -5.73 -21.10 9.87
C ALA A 109 -5.54 -22.52 10.39
N SER A 110 -4.71 -22.72 11.40
CA SER A 110 -4.50 -24.02 12.06
C SER A 110 -5.41 -24.15 13.27
N GLY A 111 -6.69 -24.34 13.07
CA GLY A 111 -7.63 -24.77 14.09
C GLY A 111 -8.11 -26.15 13.79
#